data_cb4cf08b4c9761f5cbf383569f07559c
#
_entry.id   cb4cf08b4c9761f5cbf383569f07559c
#
_cell.length_a   1.000
_cell.length_b   1.000
_cell.length_c   1.000
_cell.angle_alpha   90.00
_cell.angle_beta   90.00
_cell.angle_gamma   90.00
#
_symmetry.space_group_name_H-M   'P 1'
#
loop_
_entity.id
_entity.type
_entity.pdbx_description
1 polymer ?
#
loop_
_entity_poly.entity_id
_entity_poly.type
_entity_poly.pdbx_seq_one_letter_code
_entity_poly.pdbx_strand_id
1 'polypeptide(L)'
;MRLATWNVNSVRTRVDRILAFLERENVDALAMQETKCRPEQFPLEAFAAAGYEVAVHGLNQWNGVAIASRVGLADVATSFPGQPAWAAKEGAEAVVEARALGATVGGSAGAGSSTDRVMPPKAGAAGAAGSAAGPGPAATSEPVRLWSLYVPNGRELTHPHYEYKLAWLEALRHCVINWLAADPDRALALAGDWNVAPRDEDVWDMSVFEGATHVSAPERAALAALARAGLTEVTRERVTNYTYWDYQRLRFPRNEGMRIDFVYGSAALAARVTGAAIDRDERKGK
;
A
#
# COMPACT_ATOMS: atom_id res chain seq x y z
N MET A 1 -1.90 -15.31 7.99
CA MET A 1 -1.15 -14.29 7.22
C MET A 1 -1.25 -12.95 7.90
N ARG A 2 -0.13 -12.24 8.11
CA ARG A 2 -0.08 -10.87 8.63
C ARG A 2 0.23 -9.91 7.48
N LEU A 3 -0.72 -9.05 7.14
CA LEU A 3 -0.59 -8.00 6.14
C LEU A 3 -0.28 -6.67 6.81
N ALA A 4 0.61 -5.88 6.25
CA ALA A 4 0.90 -4.53 6.69
C ALA A 4 0.82 -3.52 5.53
N THR A 5 0.59 -2.26 5.86
CA THR A 5 0.73 -1.13 4.93
C THR A 5 1.54 -0.03 5.58
N TRP A 6 2.42 0.61 4.82
CA TRP A 6 3.27 1.68 5.32
C TRP A 6 3.70 2.65 4.21
N ASN A 7 3.31 3.91 4.34
CA ASN A 7 3.94 4.99 3.57
C ASN A 7 5.35 5.21 4.11
N VAL A 8 6.35 4.69 3.38
CA VAL A 8 7.75 4.65 3.83
C VAL A 8 8.50 5.97 3.57
N ASN A 9 7.92 6.89 2.80
CA ASN A 9 8.55 8.17 2.46
C ASN A 9 10.04 8.02 2.08
N SER A 10 10.30 7.27 1.00
CA SER A 10 11.60 6.78 0.49
C SER A 10 12.09 5.48 1.12
N VAL A 11 11.97 4.39 0.35
CA VAL A 11 12.45 3.07 0.75
C VAL A 11 13.96 3.05 0.96
N ARG A 12 14.73 3.78 0.13
CA ARG A 12 16.21 3.79 0.19
C ARG A 12 16.76 4.35 1.49
N THR A 13 16.04 5.28 2.11
CA THR A 13 16.48 5.90 3.38
C THR A 13 16.02 5.12 4.60
N ARG A 14 15.16 4.12 4.42
CA ARG A 14 14.51 3.37 5.52
C ARG A 14 14.59 1.86 5.38
N VAL A 15 15.43 1.34 4.48
CA VAL A 15 15.52 -0.10 4.22
C VAL A 15 15.78 -0.90 5.50
N ASP A 16 16.76 -0.52 6.30
CA ASP A 16 17.10 -1.24 7.54
C ASP A 16 15.93 -1.24 8.53
N ARG A 17 15.24 -0.11 8.65
CA ARG A 17 14.07 0.03 9.52
C ARG A 17 12.89 -0.81 9.03
N ILE A 18 12.67 -0.84 7.72
CA ILE A 18 11.61 -1.67 7.12
C ILE A 18 11.91 -3.14 7.38
N LEU A 19 13.12 -3.60 7.17
CA LEU A 19 13.52 -4.99 7.40
C LEU A 19 13.39 -5.36 8.88
N ALA A 20 13.83 -4.50 9.80
CA ALA A 20 13.67 -4.71 11.23
C ALA A 20 12.19 -4.78 11.65
N PHE A 21 11.32 -3.96 11.06
CA PHE A 21 9.87 -4.03 11.26
C PHE A 21 9.28 -5.35 10.75
N LEU A 22 9.64 -5.77 9.54
CA LEU A 22 9.18 -7.03 8.94
C LEU A 22 9.52 -8.25 9.81
N GLU A 23 10.73 -8.28 10.35
CA GLU A 23 11.20 -9.33 11.24
C GLU A 23 10.48 -9.29 12.60
N ARG A 24 10.51 -8.14 13.29
CA ARG A 24 9.94 -7.94 14.62
C ARG A 24 8.45 -8.27 14.65
N GLU A 25 7.70 -7.76 13.66
CA GLU A 25 6.25 -7.96 13.58
C GLU A 25 5.87 -9.24 12.86
N ASN A 26 6.83 -10.03 12.39
CA ASN A 26 6.59 -11.27 11.65
C ASN A 26 5.59 -11.07 10.49
N VAL A 27 5.82 -10.03 9.67
CA VAL A 27 4.94 -9.64 8.58
C VAL A 27 5.08 -10.59 7.40
N ASP A 28 3.97 -11.06 6.84
CA ASP A 28 3.98 -11.97 5.68
C ASP A 28 3.96 -11.18 4.36
N ALA A 29 3.22 -10.08 4.29
CA ALA A 29 3.23 -9.19 3.14
C ALA A 29 3.10 -7.72 3.58
N LEU A 30 3.89 -6.83 2.95
CA LEU A 30 3.91 -5.39 3.19
C LEU A 30 3.59 -4.63 1.91
N ALA A 31 2.54 -3.82 1.95
CA ALA A 31 2.21 -2.82 0.95
C ALA A 31 2.92 -1.51 1.29
N MET A 32 3.81 -1.02 0.41
CA MET A 32 4.59 0.20 0.62
C MET A 32 4.14 1.32 -0.32
N GLN A 33 4.06 2.54 0.19
CA GLN A 33 3.77 3.75 -0.56
C GLN A 33 4.93 4.74 -0.43
N GLU A 34 5.05 5.66 -1.38
CA GLU A 34 6.13 6.64 -1.49
C GLU A 34 7.53 6.00 -1.47
N THR A 35 7.73 4.97 -2.27
CA THR A 35 9.06 4.33 -2.41
C THR A 35 10.10 5.29 -2.99
N LYS A 36 9.66 6.31 -3.76
CA LYS A 36 10.47 7.42 -4.30
C LYS A 36 11.73 6.96 -5.03
N CYS A 37 11.62 5.89 -5.80
CA CYS A 37 12.70 5.36 -6.62
C CYS A 37 12.15 4.63 -7.84
N ARG A 38 12.99 4.47 -8.86
CA ARG A 38 12.75 3.57 -9.98
C ARG A 38 13.01 2.12 -9.54
N PRO A 39 12.49 1.12 -10.25
CA PRO A 39 12.72 -0.29 -9.91
C PRO A 39 14.20 -0.65 -9.75
N GLU A 40 15.08 -0.12 -10.61
CA GLU A 40 16.54 -0.39 -10.57
C GLU A 40 17.23 0.18 -9.33
N GLN A 41 16.59 1.13 -8.65
CA GLN A 41 17.10 1.78 -7.44
C GLN A 41 16.54 1.19 -6.16
N PHE A 42 15.56 0.27 -6.29
CA PHE A 42 14.95 -0.37 -5.13
C PHE A 42 15.94 -1.38 -4.51
N PRO A 43 16.07 -1.45 -3.18
CA PRO A 43 17.05 -2.33 -2.51
C PRO A 43 16.63 -3.81 -2.51
N LEU A 44 16.38 -4.40 -3.70
CA LEU A 44 15.85 -5.75 -3.87
C LEU A 44 16.69 -6.82 -3.17
N GLU A 45 18.01 -6.68 -3.20
CA GLU A 45 18.93 -7.66 -2.57
C GLU A 45 18.73 -7.76 -1.06
N ALA A 46 18.49 -6.62 -0.39
CA ALA A 46 18.28 -6.58 1.05
C ALA A 46 16.95 -7.28 1.44
N PHE A 47 15.89 -7.07 0.66
CA PHE A 47 14.61 -7.77 0.85
C PHE A 47 14.73 -9.27 0.55
N ALA A 48 15.43 -9.64 -0.52
CA ALA A 48 15.67 -11.05 -0.87
C ALA A 48 16.47 -11.77 0.23
N ALA A 49 17.51 -11.12 0.79
CA ALA A 49 18.27 -11.65 1.92
C ALA A 49 17.42 -11.86 3.18
N ALA A 50 16.37 -11.04 3.37
CA ALA A 50 15.37 -11.19 4.43
C ALA A 50 14.24 -12.18 4.09
N GLY A 51 14.30 -12.84 2.92
CA GLY A 51 13.33 -13.87 2.51
C GLY A 51 12.06 -13.30 1.85
N TYR A 52 12.07 -12.06 1.35
CA TYR A 52 10.94 -11.44 0.67
C TYR A 52 11.17 -11.32 -0.83
N GLU A 53 10.18 -11.76 -1.62
CA GLU A 53 10.02 -11.35 -3.01
C GLU A 53 9.39 -9.95 -3.06
N VAL A 54 9.75 -9.12 -4.04
CA VAL A 54 9.23 -7.75 -4.14
C VAL A 54 8.77 -7.45 -5.56
N ALA A 55 7.55 -6.92 -5.69
CA ALA A 55 7.09 -6.23 -6.88
C ALA A 55 7.17 -4.72 -6.65
N VAL A 56 7.71 -3.98 -7.64
CA VAL A 56 7.94 -2.55 -7.56
C VAL A 56 7.32 -1.84 -8.76
N HIS A 57 6.64 -0.73 -8.50
CA HIS A 57 6.23 0.21 -9.52
C HIS A 57 6.62 1.63 -9.11
N GLY A 58 7.55 2.23 -9.87
CA GLY A 58 8.06 3.58 -9.64
C GLY A 58 8.59 4.18 -10.92
N LEU A 59 8.26 5.43 -11.21
CA LEU A 59 8.66 6.13 -12.45
C LEU A 59 9.85 7.05 -12.23
N ASN A 60 9.98 7.61 -11.03
CA ASN A 60 10.99 8.61 -10.69
C ASN A 60 11.12 8.75 -9.16
N GLN A 61 11.64 9.88 -8.70
CA GLN A 61 11.79 10.23 -7.27
C GLN A 61 10.48 10.64 -6.56
N TRP A 62 9.38 10.66 -7.27
CA TRP A 62 8.05 10.99 -6.74
C TRP A 62 7.16 9.74 -6.74
N ASN A 63 6.22 9.66 -5.79
CA ASN A 63 5.29 8.54 -5.70
C ASN A 63 6.01 7.18 -5.52
N GLY A 64 5.54 6.16 -6.23
CA GLY A 64 6.08 4.82 -6.17
C GLY A 64 5.40 3.95 -5.12
N VAL A 65 5.07 2.73 -5.52
CA VAL A 65 4.44 1.71 -4.67
C VAL A 65 5.15 0.38 -4.83
N ALA A 66 5.13 -0.43 -3.79
CA ALA A 66 5.70 -1.78 -3.83
C ALA A 66 4.91 -2.74 -2.95
N ILE A 67 5.04 -4.03 -3.22
CA ILE A 67 4.57 -5.11 -2.35
C ILE A 67 5.74 -6.06 -2.12
N ALA A 68 6.11 -6.25 -0.85
CA ALA A 68 7.03 -7.29 -0.43
C ALA A 68 6.26 -8.47 0.19
N SER A 69 6.59 -9.71 -0.18
CA SER A 69 5.94 -10.91 0.34
C SER A 69 6.94 -12.03 0.57
N ARG A 70 6.85 -12.72 1.71
CA ARG A 70 7.61 -13.96 1.99
C ARG A 70 6.76 -15.22 1.82
N VAL A 71 5.49 -15.07 1.45
CA VAL A 71 4.53 -16.17 1.30
C VAL A 71 4.12 -16.42 -0.17
N GLY A 72 4.90 -15.92 -1.10
CA GLY A 72 4.66 -15.95 -2.55
C GLY A 72 4.07 -14.64 -3.07
N LEU A 73 4.39 -14.33 -4.32
CA LEU A 73 3.96 -13.13 -5.02
C LEU A 73 3.72 -13.45 -6.49
N ALA A 74 2.48 -13.26 -6.98
CA ALA A 74 2.08 -13.57 -8.35
C ALA A 74 1.10 -12.52 -8.90
N ASP A 75 0.78 -12.59 -10.18
CA ASP A 75 -0.23 -11.79 -10.88
C ASP A 75 -0.05 -10.28 -10.66
N VAL A 76 1.18 -9.80 -10.84
CA VAL A 76 1.52 -8.39 -10.63
C VAL A 76 0.85 -7.50 -11.66
N ALA A 77 0.20 -6.42 -11.18
CA ALA A 77 -0.38 -5.37 -12.01
C ALA A 77 0.06 -4.00 -11.50
N THR A 78 0.62 -3.16 -12.37
CA THR A 78 1.18 -1.85 -12.04
C THR A 78 0.18 -0.69 -12.10
N SER A 79 -1.07 -0.99 -12.48
CA SER A 79 -2.21 -0.07 -12.44
C SER A 79 -3.51 -0.87 -12.39
N PHE A 80 -4.58 -0.27 -11.93
CA PHE A 80 -5.91 -0.84 -12.10
C PHE A 80 -6.55 -0.35 -13.40
N PRO A 81 -7.50 -1.10 -13.99
CA PRO A 81 -8.19 -0.70 -15.23
C PRO A 81 -8.85 0.67 -15.11
N GLY A 82 -8.56 1.57 -16.05
CA GLY A 82 -9.12 2.92 -16.04
C GLY A 82 -8.49 3.87 -15.02
N GLN A 83 -7.34 3.53 -14.41
CA GLN A 83 -6.61 4.46 -13.55
C GLN A 83 -6.31 5.74 -14.33
N PRO A 84 -6.72 6.93 -13.85
CA PRO A 84 -6.50 8.18 -14.56
C PRO A 84 -5.03 8.53 -14.66
N ALA A 85 -4.65 9.18 -15.75
CA ALA A 85 -3.35 9.80 -15.93
C ALA A 85 -3.35 11.22 -15.38
N TRP A 86 -2.17 11.73 -15.02
CA TRP A 86 -1.96 13.08 -14.52
C TRP A 86 -0.84 13.78 -15.31
N ALA A 87 -1.08 15.04 -15.70
CA ALA A 87 -0.07 15.91 -16.25
C ALA A 87 0.50 16.81 -15.15
N ALA A 88 1.79 16.64 -14.82
CA ALA A 88 2.41 17.35 -13.70
C ALA A 88 2.52 18.88 -13.91
N LYS A 89 2.49 19.33 -15.16
CA LYS A 89 2.54 20.73 -15.58
C LYS A 89 1.62 20.92 -16.78
N GLU A 90 1.17 22.14 -16.97
CA GLU A 90 0.42 22.53 -18.18
C GLU A 90 1.26 22.23 -19.45
N GLY A 91 0.63 21.62 -20.45
CA GLY A 91 1.28 21.19 -21.68
C GLY A 91 2.16 19.95 -21.58
N ALA A 92 2.34 19.36 -20.41
CA ALA A 92 3.03 18.09 -20.27
C ALA A 92 2.12 16.92 -20.66
N GLU A 93 2.72 15.84 -21.17
CA GLU A 93 2.02 14.58 -21.38
C GLU A 93 1.49 14.02 -20.06
N ALA A 94 0.22 13.61 -20.05
CA ALA A 94 -0.37 12.96 -18.91
C ALA A 94 0.13 11.51 -18.82
N VAL A 95 0.60 11.10 -17.65
CA VAL A 95 1.09 9.75 -17.37
C VAL A 95 0.27 9.09 -16.27
N VAL A 96 0.07 7.78 -16.35
CA VAL A 96 -0.47 7.00 -15.25
C VAL A 96 0.61 6.92 -14.17
N GLU A 97 0.41 7.65 -13.07
CA GLU A 97 1.39 7.72 -12.00
C GLU A 97 1.51 6.38 -11.25
N ALA A 98 2.70 6.11 -10.71
CA ALA A 98 3.00 4.92 -9.91
C ALA A 98 2.33 5.00 -8.52
N ARG A 99 1.00 4.86 -8.47
CA ARG A 99 0.16 4.99 -7.27
C ARG A 99 -0.62 3.74 -6.92
N ALA A 100 -0.60 2.73 -7.79
CA ALA A 100 -1.26 1.47 -7.54
C ALA A 100 -0.38 0.31 -7.99
N LEU A 101 -0.29 -0.72 -7.17
CA LEU A 101 0.35 -2.00 -7.50
C LEU A 101 -0.48 -3.10 -6.89
N GLY A 102 -0.93 -4.04 -7.71
CA GLY A 102 -1.68 -5.20 -7.28
C GLY A 102 -0.86 -6.47 -7.42
N ALA A 103 -0.96 -7.38 -6.47
CA ALA A 103 -0.39 -8.72 -6.56
C ALA A 103 -1.24 -9.74 -5.81
N THR A 104 -1.15 -11.00 -6.17
CA THR A 104 -1.66 -12.12 -5.38
C THR A 104 -0.57 -12.54 -4.39
N VAL A 105 -0.86 -12.52 -3.09
CA VAL A 105 0.06 -12.94 -2.02
C VAL A 105 -0.49 -14.16 -1.30
N GLY A 106 0.36 -15.12 -0.95
CA GLY A 106 -0.05 -16.42 -0.42
C GLY A 106 -0.47 -17.38 -1.50
N GLY A 107 -0.88 -18.59 -1.09
CA GLY A 107 -1.12 -19.72 -2.00
C GLY A 107 0.16 -20.50 -2.29
N SER A 108 0.03 -21.74 -2.74
CA SER A 108 1.17 -22.48 -3.29
C SER A 108 1.59 -21.81 -4.60
N ALA A 109 2.88 -21.62 -4.82
CA ALA A 109 3.43 -21.17 -6.09
C ALA A 109 3.08 -22.20 -7.18
N GLY A 110 1.86 -22.10 -7.72
CA GLY A 110 1.44 -22.79 -8.92
C GLY A 110 2.18 -22.18 -10.10
N ALA A 111 2.87 -23.00 -10.86
CA ALA A 111 3.50 -22.61 -12.12
C ALA A 111 2.43 -22.01 -13.06
N GLY A 112 2.38 -20.69 -13.15
CA GLY A 112 1.45 -19.94 -13.99
C GLY A 112 2.11 -18.71 -14.57
N SER A 113 2.50 -18.82 -15.83
CA SER A 113 2.76 -17.77 -16.81
C SER A 113 3.63 -16.58 -16.39
N SER A 114 4.89 -16.70 -16.79
CA SER A 114 5.87 -15.61 -16.87
C SER A 114 5.43 -14.55 -17.87
N THR A 115 5.32 -13.29 -17.43
CA THR A 115 5.82 -12.13 -18.23
C THR A 115 6.20 -11.06 -17.23
N ASP A 116 7.44 -10.59 -17.33
CA ASP A 116 8.08 -9.53 -16.55
C ASP A 116 8.48 -9.85 -15.08
N ARG A 117 9.19 -10.98 -14.87
CA ARG A 117 10.09 -11.10 -13.74
C ARG A 117 11.41 -10.39 -14.07
N VAL A 118 11.68 -9.26 -13.47
CA VAL A 118 13.05 -8.73 -13.42
C VAL A 118 13.80 -9.58 -12.39
N MET A 119 14.45 -10.66 -12.88
CA MET A 119 15.41 -11.45 -12.09
C MET A 119 16.78 -10.79 -12.25
N PRO A 120 17.57 -10.62 -11.17
CA PRO A 120 18.97 -10.25 -11.32
C PRO A 120 19.76 -11.38 -12.00
N PRO A 121 20.87 -11.09 -12.73
CA PRO A 121 21.66 -12.09 -13.40
C PRO A 121 22.33 -13.04 -12.40
N LYS A 122 22.28 -14.35 -12.69
CA LYS A 122 22.92 -15.40 -11.93
C LYS A 122 24.44 -15.15 -11.83
N ALA A 123 24.95 -14.84 -10.62
CA ALA A 123 26.37 -14.95 -10.35
C ALA A 123 26.75 -16.43 -10.17
N GLY A 124 27.87 -16.81 -10.79
CA GLY A 124 28.35 -18.19 -10.89
C GLY A 124 28.67 -18.81 -9.53
N ALA A 125 28.49 -20.11 -9.49
CA ALA A 125 28.70 -20.98 -8.34
C ALA A 125 30.18 -21.08 -7.94
N ALA A 126 30.46 -20.89 -6.64
CA ALA A 126 31.61 -21.55 -5.98
C ALA A 126 31.15 -21.91 -4.56
N GLY A 127 31.28 -23.22 -4.22
CA GLY A 127 30.66 -23.80 -3.07
C GLY A 127 31.32 -23.51 -1.73
N ALA A 128 30.55 -23.72 -0.68
CA ALA A 128 30.97 -24.33 0.59
C ALA A 128 29.73 -24.67 1.40
N ALA A 129 29.67 -25.90 1.87
CA ALA A 129 28.60 -26.44 2.68
C ALA A 129 28.59 -25.84 4.08
N GLY A 130 27.42 -25.35 4.51
CA GLY A 130 27.10 -24.99 5.88
C GLY A 130 25.63 -25.15 6.07
N SER A 131 25.18 -26.28 6.64
CA SER A 131 23.80 -26.60 6.98
C SER A 131 23.34 -25.69 8.12
N ALA A 132 22.66 -24.60 7.78
CA ALA A 132 21.73 -23.94 8.68
C ALA A 132 20.33 -24.28 8.20
N ALA A 133 19.52 -24.93 9.04
CA ALA A 133 18.13 -25.23 8.75
C ALA A 133 17.39 -23.91 8.50
N GLY A 134 17.03 -23.66 7.24
CA GLY A 134 16.16 -22.58 6.85
C GLY A 134 14.76 -22.80 7.47
N PRO A 135 13.96 -21.73 7.66
CA PRO A 135 12.60 -21.85 8.13
C PRO A 135 11.84 -22.82 7.22
N GLY A 136 11.20 -23.80 7.83
CA GLY A 136 10.41 -24.81 7.12
C GLY A 136 9.34 -24.17 6.23
N PRO A 137 8.76 -24.93 5.28
CA PRO A 137 7.79 -24.42 4.33
C PRO A 137 6.67 -23.70 5.09
N ALA A 138 6.50 -22.40 4.80
CA ALA A 138 5.44 -21.59 5.36
C ALA A 138 4.10 -22.29 5.10
N ALA A 139 3.29 -22.44 6.14
CA ALA A 139 1.94 -22.99 6.01
C ALA A 139 1.23 -22.27 4.86
N THR A 140 0.67 -23.04 3.91
CA THR A 140 -0.03 -22.50 2.73
C THR A 140 -1.19 -21.63 3.20
N SER A 141 -0.97 -20.32 3.23
CA SER A 141 -2.03 -19.36 3.54
C SER A 141 -2.90 -19.21 2.30
N GLU A 142 -4.23 -19.17 2.50
CA GLU A 142 -5.14 -18.87 1.40
C GLU A 142 -4.78 -17.54 0.72
N PRO A 143 -4.79 -17.49 -0.62
CA PRO A 143 -4.35 -16.32 -1.35
C PRO A 143 -5.20 -15.09 -1.06
N VAL A 144 -4.54 -13.94 -1.12
CA VAL A 144 -5.18 -12.62 -1.03
C VAL A 144 -4.75 -11.77 -2.21
N ARG A 145 -5.70 -11.18 -2.92
CA ARG A 145 -5.42 -10.15 -3.91
C ARG A 145 -5.15 -8.84 -3.17
N LEU A 146 -3.90 -8.47 -3.02
CA LEU A 146 -3.44 -7.28 -2.31
C LEU A 146 -3.14 -6.16 -3.30
N TRP A 147 -3.64 -4.95 -3.02
CA TRP A 147 -3.25 -3.73 -3.69
C TRP A 147 -2.53 -2.80 -2.70
N SER A 148 -1.36 -2.31 -3.09
CA SER A 148 -0.70 -1.17 -2.48
C SER A 148 -1.15 0.10 -3.17
N LEU A 149 -1.82 0.99 -2.45
CA LEU A 149 -2.44 2.19 -2.98
C LEU A 149 -1.85 3.46 -2.36
N TYR A 150 -1.49 4.41 -3.20
CA TYR A 150 -1.10 5.76 -2.82
C TYR A 150 -2.04 6.76 -3.49
N VAL A 151 -3.16 7.04 -2.85
CA VAL A 151 -4.20 7.94 -3.38
C VAL A 151 -3.61 9.34 -3.57
N PRO A 152 -3.91 10.06 -4.67
CA PRO A 152 -3.46 11.42 -4.85
C PRO A 152 -3.79 12.31 -3.65
N ASN A 153 -2.84 13.15 -3.22
CA ASN A 153 -3.03 14.00 -2.05
C ASN A 153 -4.16 15.05 -2.24
N GLY A 154 -4.35 15.58 -3.46
CA GLY A 154 -5.33 16.61 -3.76
C GLY A 154 -4.78 18.03 -3.70
N ARG A 155 -3.74 18.29 -2.92
CA ARG A 155 -3.12 19.61 -2.67
C ARG A 155 -4.08 20.57 -2.00
N GLU A 156 -4.91 21.28 -2.76
CA GLU A 156 -5.92 22.25 -2.31
C GLU A 156 -7.24 21.99 -3.03
N LEU A 157 -8.38 22.34 -2.44
CA LEU A 157 -9.72 22.06 -3.01
C LEU A 157 -9.94 22.69 -4.39
N THR A 158 -9.26 23.82 -4.68
CA THR A 158 -9.33 24.53 -5.97
C THR A 158 -8.28 24.08 -6.97
N HIS A 159 -7.35 23.20 -6.58
CA HIS A 159 -6.28 22.75 -7.45
C HIS A 159 -6.75 21.60 -8.36
N PRO A 160 -6.41 21.55 -9.66
CA PRO A 160 -6.80 20.46 -10.56
C PRO A 160 -6.42 19.05 -10.06
N HIS A 161 -5.40 18.94 -9.22
CA HIS A 161 -5.01 17.68 -8.58
C HIS A 161 -6.07 17.14 -7.59
N TYR A 162 -6.99 17.99 -7.11
CA TYR A 162 -8.11 17.56 -6.29
C TYR A 162 -9.17 16.83 -7.14
N GLU A 163 -9.49 17.36 -8.32
CA GLU A 163 -10.38 16.68 -9.26
C GLU A 163 -9.78 15.35 -9.74
N TYR A 164 -8.46 15.34 -10.00
CA TYR A 164 -7.73 14.11 -10.31
C TYR A 164 -7.87 13.07 -9.18
N LYS A 165 -7.77 13.47 -7.92
CA LYS A 165 -7.97 12.59 -6.76
C LYS A 165 -9.36 11.98 -6.76
N LEU A 166 -10.41 12.79 -6.95
CA LEU A 166 -11.78 12.30 -6.96
C LEU A 166 -12.03 11.35 -8.14
N ALA A 167 -11.54 11.68 -9.34
CA ALA A 167 -11.60 10.81 -10.50
C ALA A 167 -10.87 9.49 -10.29
N TRP A 168 -9.71 9.52 -9.61
CA TRP A 168 -8.92 8.33 -9.28
C TRP A 168 -9.70 7.40 -8.33
N LEU A 169 -10.33 7.95 -7.28
CA LEU A 169 -11.15 7.18 -6.34
C LEU A 169 -12.40 6.59 -7.03
N GLU A 170 -13.02 7.33 -7.92
CA GLU A 170 -14.17 6.85 -8.69
C GLU A 170 -13.80 5.72 -9.65
N ALA A 171 -12.67 5.84 -10.36
CA ALA A 171 -12.15 4.78 -11.22
C ALA A 171 -11.82 3.51 -10.41
N LEU A 172 -11.24 3.65 -9.23
CA LEU A 172 -10.99 2.53 -8.32
C LEU A 172 -12.31 1.88 -7.87
N ARG A 173 -13.34 2.67 -7.55
CA ARG A 173 -14.66 2.16 -7.18
C ARG A 173 -15.27 1.30 -8.30
N HIS A 174 -15.19 1.73 -9.54
CA HIS A 174 -15.64 0.94 -10.69
C HIS A 174 -14.89 -0.39 -10.80
N CYS A 175 -13.57 -0.38 -10.58
CA CYS A 175 -12.80 -1.63 -10.56
C CYS A 175 -13.26 -2.57 -9.44
N VAL A 176 -13.49 -2.06 -8.24
CA VAL A 176 -13.97 -2.87 -7.10
C VAL A 176 -15.29 -3.56 -7.44
N ILE A 177 -16.26 -2.81 -8.01
CA ILE A 177 -17.55 -3.38 -8.43
C ILE A 177 -17.32 -4.53 -9.42
N ASN A 178 -16.50 -4.32 -10.45
CA ASN A 178 -16.24 -5.31 -11.47
C ASN A 178 -15.49 -6.54 -10.91
N TRP A 179 -14.50 -6.33 -10.04
CA TRP A 179 -13.76 -7.43 -9.42
C TRP A 179 -14.62 -8.31 -8.53
N LEU A 180 -15.48 -7.70 -7.71
CA LEU A 180 -16.38 -8.44 -6.81
C LEU A 180 -17.56 -9.05 -7.57
N ALA A 181 -18.01 -8.46 -8.68
CA ALA A 181 -19.01 -9.08 -9.56
C ALA A 181 -18.46 -10.31 -10.30
N ALA A 182 -17.18 -10.26 -10.72
CA ALA A 182 -16.51 -11.37 -11.39
C ALA A 182 -16.16 -12.53 -10.44
N ASP A 183 -15.87 -12.24 -9.17
CA ASP A 183 -15.50 -13.21 -8.15
C ASP A 183 -15.92 -12.70 -6.78
N PRO A 184 -17.15 -12.98 -6.34
CA PRO A 184 -17.69 -12.52 -5.05
C PRO A 184 -16.94 -13.06 -3.83
N ASP A 185 -16.30 -14.22 -3.95
CA ASP A 185 -15.57 -14.90 -2.88
C ASP A 185 -14.08 -14.50 -2.84
N ARG A 186 -13.68 -13.59 -3.71
CA ARG A 186 -12.29 -13.10 -3.74
C ARG A 186 -11.90 -12.41 -2.44
N ALA A 187 -10.85 -12.89 -1.80
CA ALA A 187 -10.21 -12.19 -0.71
C ALA A 187 -9.39 -11.00 -1.28
N LEU A 188 -10.03 -9.83 -1.34
CA LEU A 188 -9.46 -8.58 -1.86
C LEU A 188 -9.07 -7.67 -0.70
N ALA A 189 -7.82 -7.21 -0.69
CA ALA A 189 -7.29 -6.20 0.24
C ALA A 189 -6.83 -4.96 -0.54
N LEU A 190 -7.38 -3.81 -0.23
CA LEU A 190 -6.92 -2.50 -0.70
C LEU A 190 -6.25 -1.80 0.48
N ALA A 191 -4.93 -1.79 0.51
CA ALA A 191 -4.12 -1.31 1.62
C ALA A 191 -3.30 -0.08 1.19
N GLY A 192 -3.24 0.95 2.00
CA GLY A 192 -2.39 2.07 1.64
C GLY A 192 -2.68 3.38 2.33
N ASP A 193 -2.03 4.41 1.81
CA ASP A 193 -2.26 5.81 2.14
C ASP A 193 -3.41 6.35 1.27
N TRP A 194 -4.55 6.53 1.91
CA TRP A 194 -5.77 6.99 1.25
C TRP A 194 -5.83 8.50 1.09
N ASN A 195 -4.97 9.23 1.80
CA ASN A 195 -4.99 10.68 1.81
C ASN A 195 -6.38 11.29 2.12
N VAL A 196 -7.25 10.54 2.80
CA VAL A 196 -8.58 10.97 3.27
C VAL A 196 -8.77 10.50 4.70
N ALA A 197 -9.18 11.40 5.58
CA ALA A 197 -9.64 11.11 6.93
C ALA A 197 -11.17 10.89 6.89
N PRO A 198 -11.65 9.66 7.07
CA PRO A 198 -13.07 9.33 6.87
C PRO A 198 -14.03 10.03 7.81
N ARG A 199 -13.60 10.35 9.03
CA ARG A 199 -14.42 10.93 10.10
C ARG A 199 -13.71 12.11 10.77
N ASP A 200 -14.45 12.86 11.57
CA ASP A 200 -13.89 14.01 12.29
C ASP A 200 -12.86 13.60 13.33
N GLU A 201 -13.07 12.45 14.01
CA GLU A 201 -12.12 11.88 14.96
C GLU A 201 -10.82 11.35 14.32
N ASP A 202 -10.77 11.25 13.00
CA ASP A 202 -9.57 10.84 12.26
C ASP A 202 -8.55 11.97 12.04
N VAL A 203 -8.84 13.16 12.53
CA VAL A 203 -7.91 14.30 12.58
C VAL A 203 -7.86 14.87 13.99
N TRP A 204 -6.73 15.42 14.34
CA TRP A 204 -6.48 15.92 15.70
C TRP A 204 -7.32 17.16 16.09
N ASP A 205 -7.74 17.98 15.13
CA ASP A 205 -8.61 19.15 15.32
C ASP A 205 -9.25 19.54 13.97
N MET A 206 -10.55 19.33 13.83
CA MET A 206 -11.29 19.63 12.60
C MET A 206 -11.22 21.10 12.20
N SER A 207 -11.12 22.03 13.15
CA SER A 207 -11.05 23.46 12.83
C SER A 207 -9.79 23.85 12.03
N VAL A 208 -8.71 23.08 12.17
CA VAL A 208 -7.46 23.28 11.41
C VAL A 208 -7.58 22.77 9.97
N PHE A 209 -8.52 21.86 9.71
CA PHE A 209 -8.74 21.25 8.40
C PHE A 209 -9.93 21.85 7.63
N GLU A 210 -10.59 22.86 8.19
CA GLU A 210 -11.70 23.55 7.51
C GLU A 210 -11.22 24.12 6.16
N GLY A 211 -11.91 23.73 5.08
CA GLY A 211 -11.52 24.11 3.71
C GLY A 211 -10.27 23.42 3.15
N ALA A 212 -9.71 22.44 3.87
CA ALA A 212 -8.55 21.68 3.41
C ALA A 212 -8.97 20.35 2.71
N THR A 213 -8.02 19.75 1.99
CA THR A 213 -8.14 18.36 1.51
C THR A 213 -8.10 17.38 2.69
N HIS A 214 -8.33 16.11 2.43
CA HIS A 214 -8.38 14.99 3.36
C HIS A 214 -9.68 14.87 4.17
N VAL A 215 -10.43 15.94 4.36
CA VAL A 215 -11.65 15.95 5.17
C VAL A 215 -12.89 16.45 4.43
N SER A 216 -12.76 16.84 3.17
CA SER A 216 -13.84 17.41 2.39
C SER A 216 -15.00 16.41 2.18
N ALA A 217 -16.22 16.92 2.06
CA ALA A 217 -17.38 16.08 1.86
C ALA A 217 -17.31 15.21 0.59
N PRO A 218 -16.80 15.69 -0.58
CA PRO A 218 -16.59 14.84 -1.75
C PRO A 218 -15.59 13.69 -1.53
N GLU A 219 -14.48 13.92 -0.84
CA GLU A 219 -13.49 12.87 -0.51
C GLU A 219 -14.10 11.78 0.37
N ARG A 220 -14.80 12.19 1.43
CA ARG A 220 -15.48 11.27 2.35
C ARG A 220 -16.62 10.51 1.64
N ALA A 221 -17.34 11.17 0.74
CA ALA A 221 -18.37 10.53 -0.08
C ALA A 221 -17.78 9.47 -1.01
N ALA A 222 -16.58 9.70 -1.58
CA ALA A 222 -15.88 8.73 -2.42
C ALA A 222 -15.49 7.47 -1.61
N LEU A 223 -14.97 7.61 -0.38
CA LEU A 223 -14.71 6.46 0.49
C LEU A 223 -15.99 5.72 0.89
N ALA A 224 -17.05 6.45 1.22
CA ALA A 224 -18.35 5.84 1.51
C ALA A 224 -18.92 5.08 0.29
N ALA A 225 -18.61 5.53 -0.93
CA ALA A 225 -18.99 4.83 -2.16
C ALA A 225 -18.22 3.51 -2.35
N LEU A 226 -16.95 3.43 -1.96
CA LEU A 226 -16.19 2.18 -1.90
C LEU A 226 -16.81 1.18 -0.92
N ALA A 227 -17.25 1.66 0.25
CA ALA A 227 -17.95 0.81 1.21
C ALA A 227 -19.27 0.27 0.63
N ARG A 228 -20.05 1.11 -0.05
CA ARG A 228 -21.28 0.67 -0.75
C ARG A 228 -21.00 -0.29 -1.91
N ALA A 229 -19.80 -0.28 -2.47
CA ALA A 229 -19.37 -1.22 -3.50
C ALA A 229 -19.01 -2.61 -2.95
N GLY A 230 -19.18 -2.86 -1.64
CA GLY A 230 -18.95 -4.16 -1.00
C GLY A 230 -17.65 -4.29 -0.22
N LEU A 231 -16.99 -3.19 0.08
CA LEU A 231 -15.79 -3.20 0.91
C LEU A 231 -16.09 -2.79 2.36
N THR A 232 -15.32 -3.35 3.28
CA THR A 232 -15.31 -2.95 4.70
C THR A 232 -13.93 -2.44 5.07
N GLU A 233 -13.84 -1.33 5.79
CA GLU A 233 -12.58 -0.91 6.40
C GLU A 233 -12.29 -1.82 7.61
N VAL A 234 -11.44 -2.84 7.39
CA VAL A 234 -11.25 -3.97 8.31
C VAL A 234 -10.43 -3.63 9.56
N THR A 235 -9.86 -2.45 9.63
CA THR A 235 -9.03 -2.01 10.76
C THR A 235 -9.79 -1.12 11.77
N ARG A 236 -10.88 -0.48 11.36
CA ARG A 236 -11.61 0.55 12.13
C ARG A 236 -12.07 0.10 13.51
N GLU A 237 -12.71 -1.05 13.59
CA GLU A 237 -13.26 -1.57 14.85
C GLU A 237 -12.19 -2.04 15.84
N ARG A 238 -10.92 -2.11 15.41
CA ARG A 238 -9.80 -2.65 16.18
C ARG A 238 -8.82 -1.59 16.61
N VAL A 239 -8.59 -0.59 15.74
CA VAL A 239 -7.63 0.50 15.98
C VAL A 239 -8.17 1.82 15.44
N THR A 240 -8.02 2.86 16.24
CA THR A 240 -8.50 4.22 15.92
C THR A 240 -7.38 5.27 15.98
N ASN A 241 -6.16 4.87 16.31
CA ASN A 241 -5.01 5.75 16.40
C ASN A 241 -4.68 6.40 15.06
N TYR A 242 -4.05 7.57 15.11
CA TYR A 242 -3.52 8.21 13.91
C TYR A 242 -2.42 7.37 13.29
N THR A 243 -2.28 7.50 11.96
CA THR A 243 -1.28 6.78 11.15
C THR A 243 -0.26 7.71 10.52
N TYR A 244 -0.61 9.00 10.40
CA TYR A 244 0.21 10.04 9.80
C TYR A 244 0.37 11.25 10.73
N TRP A 245 1.57 11.83 10.74
CA TRP A 245 1.90 13.12 11.38
C TRP A 245 2.80 13.91 10.45
N ASP A 246 2.50 15.19 10.24
CA ASP A 246 3.38 16.09 9.50
C ASP A 246 4.76 16.15 10.16
N TYR A 247 5.81 16.18 9.35
CA TYR A 247 7.19 16.31 9.82
C TYR A 247 7.49 17.69 10.42
N GLN A 248 6.66 18.68 10.11
CA GLN A 248 6.82 20.06 10.55
C GLN A 248 6.16 20.30 11.92
N ARG A 249 6.57 21.38 12.59
CA ARG A 249 5.93 21.94 13.78
C ARG A 249 5.82 20.96 14.96
N LEU A 250 6.70 19.98 15.08
CA LEU A 250 6.67 18.98 16.16
C LEU A 250 5.31 18.26 16.31
N ARG A 251 4.62 17.99 15.23
CA ARG A 251 3.28 17.39 15.24
C ARG A 251 3.27 15.99 15.88
N PHE A 252 4.29 15.19 15.61
CA PHE A 252 4.38 13.83 16.15
C PHE A 252 4.46 13.80 17.70
N PRO A 253 5.36 14.56 18.37
CA PRO A 253 5.39 14.63 19.85
C PRO A 253 4.08 15.11 20.46
N ARG A 254 3.38 16.06 19.82
CA ARG A 254 2.10 16.59 20.27
C ARG A 254 0.89 15.74 19.95
N ASN A 255 1.13 14.62 19.22
CA ASN A 255 0.09 13.75 18.71
C ASN A 255 -0.96 14.45 17.82
N GLU A 256 -0.54 15.48 17.08
CA GLU A 256 -1.35 16.20 16.11
C GLU A 256 -1.31 15.44 14.76
N GLY A 257 -2.05 14.37 14.66
CA GLY A 257 -2.00 13.43 13.54
C GLY A 257 -3.30 13.31 12.77
N MET A 258 -3.23 12.45 11.74
CA MET A 258 -4.39 12.01 10.95
C MET A 258 -4.38 10.49 10.82
N ARG A 259 -5.54 9.89 10.70
CA ARG A 259 -5.71 8.49 10.32
C ARG A 259 -6.12 8.43 8.85
N ILE A 260 -5.14 8.21 7.99
CA ILE A 260 -5.29 8.21 6.53
C ILE A 260 -4.71 6.94 5.87
N ASP A 261 -4.05 6.08 6.66
CA ASP A 261 -3.55 4.77 6.21
C ASP A 261 -4.43 3.68 6.84
N PHE A 262 -5.02 2.84 6.01
CA PHE A 262 -5.88 1.73 6.46
C PHE A 262 -6.10 0.70 5.36
N VAL A 263 -6.86 -0.35 5.68
CA VAL A 263 -7.15 -1.45 4.76
C VAL A 263 -8.66 -1.58 4.57
N TYR A 264 -9.10 -1.50 3.32
CA TYR A 264 -10.40 -1.99 2.90
C TYR A 264 -10.31 -3.46 2.48
N GLY A 265 -11.27 -4.26 2.88
CA GLY A 265 -11.37 -5.67 2.52
C GLY A 265 -12.72 -6.03 1.92
N SER A 266 -12.74 -6.98 0.99
CA SER A 266 -13.97 -7.66 0.60
C SER A 266 -14.58 -8.43 1.77
N ALA A 267 -15.82 -8.88 1.64
CA ALA A 267 -16.48 -9.69 2.67
C ALA A 267 -15.66 -10.96 3.01
N ALA A 268 -15.12 -11.64 1.99
CA ALA A 268 -14.27 -12.81 2.17
C ALA A 268 -12.98 -12.51 2.94
N LEU A 269 -12.36 -11.35 2.71
CA LEU A 269 -11.21 -10.93 3.51
C LEU A 269 -11.63 -10.52 4.92
N ALA A 270 -12.68 -9.71 5.06
CA ALA A 270 -13.15 -9.20 6.35
C ALA A 270 -13.46 -10.32 7.34
N ALA A 271 -14.06 -11.42 6.87
CA ALA A 271 -14.34 -12.62 7.68
C ALA A 271 -13.06 -13.30 8.21
N ARG A 272 -11.91 -13.07 7.60
CA ARG A 272 -10.61 -13.67 7.99
C ARG A 272 -9.79 -12.79 8.93
N VAL A 273 -10.17 -11.51 9.10
CA VAL A 273 -9.41 -10.57 9.92
C VAL A 273 -9.68 -10.82 11.40
N THR A 274 -8.65 -11.21 12.13
CA THR A 274 -8.72 -11.51 13.57
C THR A 274 -8.18 -10.40 14.45
N GLY A 275 -7.37 -9.48 13.92
CA GLY A 275 -6.76 -8.40 14.68
C GLY A 275 -6.20 -7.30 13.76
N ALA A 276 -5.92 -6.15 14.35
CA ALA A 276 -5.18 -5.07 13.73
C ALA A 276 -4.35 -4.31 14.78
N ALA A 277 -3.24 -3.72 14.37
CA ALA A 277 -2.40 -2.87 15.19
C ALA A 277 -1.84 -1.72 14.36
N ILE A 278 -1.46 -0.64 15.03
CA ILE A 278 -0.71 0.48 14.44
C ILE A 278 0.61 0.60 15.19
N ASP A 279 1.73 0.45 14.49
CA ASP A 279 3.05 0.66 15.04
C ASP A 279 3.43 2.15 14.90
N ARG A 280 3.02 2.94 15.89
CA ARG A 280 3.28 4.37 15.94
C ARG A 280 4.79 4.68 15.98
N ASP A 281 5.57 3.78 16.56
CA ASP A 281 7.01 4.02 16.77
C ASP A 281 7.80 4.00 15.47
N GLU A 282 7.26 3.39 14.42
CA GLU A 282 7.85 3.46 13.07
C GLU A 282 7.85 4.87 12.47
N ARG A 283 7.12 5.80 13.06
CA ARG A 283 7.18 7.23 12.71
C ARG A 283 8.29 7.99 13.43
N LYS A 284 8.88 7.43 14.50
CA LYS A 284 9.95 8.07 15.26
C LYS A 284 11.27 8.06 14.50
N GLY A 285 11.97 9.20 14.55
CA GLY A 285 13.35 9.33 14.12
C GLY A 285 13.55 9.35 12.60
N LYS A 286 14.82 9.49 12.25
CA LYS A 286 15.32 9.41 10.88
C LYS A 286 15.45 7.96 10.46
#